data_e944d9f9d6cc114713aadcf370bd799e
#
_entry.id   e944d9f9d6cc114713aadcf370bd799e
#
_cell.length_a   1.000
_cell.length_b   1.000
_cell.length_c   1.000
_cell.angle_alpha   90.00
_cell.angle_beta   90.00
_cell.angle_gamma   90.00
#
_symmetry.space_group_name_H-M   'P 1'
#
loop_
_entity.id
_entity.type
_entity.pdbx_description
1 polymer ?
#
loop_
_entity_poly.entity_id
_entity_poly.type
_entity_poly.pdbx_seq_one_letter_code
_entity_poly.pdbx_strand_id
1 'polypeptide(L)'
;MIRSALALTRPGISLAVGLSALAGYVMATGEMSGGGPLFAGTFVLSAAVSVLNQIQERGRDARMERTKGRPLASGRMSVGQGSLMFAVLFMLSALSLWVHLSWFVLPVLLLVVGLYNGLYTLMKPVSGWAMIPGAACGALPFWIGWLAGGGELVAVTPVYFFALYFVWQMPHFWMLAETNAEDYAAAGFPVPANAFSGFSRQVIPRLWALALAVLGGMAPLFGLATHTGQAYALATACPAYALIAIFARTKVLRYVSDGFLTGVVIMFVAERLG
;
A
#
# COMPACT_ATOMS: atom_id res chain seq x y z
N MET A 1 -0.86 26.53 9.74
CA MET A 1 -1.56 25.98 8.58
C MET A 1 -0.71 24.96 7.81
N ILE A 2 0.52 25.26 7.38
CA ILE A 2 1.37 24.33 6.57
C ILE A 2 1.60 22.98 7.26
N ARG A 3 1.98 22.95 8.55
CA ARG A 3 2.15 21.70 9.31
C ARG A 3 0.89 20.84 9.37
N SER A 4 -0.28 21.48 9.48
CA SER A 4 -1.56 20.76 9.48
C SER A 4 -1.89 20.18 8.11
N ALA A 5 -1.64 20.91 7.02
CA ALA A 5 -1.80 20.41 5.66
C ALA A 5 -0.89 19.21 5.39
N LEU A 6 0.40 19.30 5.75
CA LEU A 6 1.35 18.18 5.62
C LEU A 6 0.92 16.94 6.44
N ALA A 7 0.37 17.13 7.63
CA ALA A 7 -0.11 16.00 8.43
C ALA A 7 -1.28 15.25 7.77
N LEU A 8 -2.12 15.94 6.98
CA LEU A 8 -3.23 15.32 6.25
C LEU A 8 -2.75 14.45 5.07
N THR A 9 -1.66 14.83 4.41
CA THR A 9 -1.16 14.13 3.20
C THR A 9 -0.49 12.80 3.50
N ARG A 10 -0.19 12.47 4.77
CA ARG A 10 0.53 11.25 5.17
C ARG A 10 1.78 11.02 4.30
N PRO A 11 2.77 11.91 4.30
CA PRO A 11 3.85 11.94 3.29
C PRO A 11 4.65 10.64 3.20
N GLY A 12 4.84 9.91 4.30
CA GLY A 12 5.54 8.61 4.28
C GLY A 12 4.79 7.55 3.47
N ILE A 13 3.46 7.46 3.61
CA ILE A 13 2.64 6.53 2.82
C ILE A 13 2.61 6.97 1.36
N SER A 14 2.43 8.26 1.11
CA SER A 14 2.40 8.80 -0.24
C SER A 14 3.73 8.61 -0.98
N LEU A 15 4.86 8.70 -0.26
CA LEU A 15 6.18 8.39 -0.80
C LEU A 15 6.29 6.91 -1.22
N ALA A 16 5.86 5.99 -0.37
CA ALA A 16 5.88 4.55 -0.68
C ALA A 16 5.00 4.23 -1.91
N VAL A 17 3.82 4.86 -2.01
CA VAL A 17 2.92 4.72 -3.17
C VAL A 17 3.57 5.24 -4.45
N GLY A 18 4.20 6.43 -4.41
CA GLY A 18 4.92 7.00 -5.56
C GLY A 18 6.08 6.12 -6.00
N LEU A 19 6.89 5.60 -5.05
CA LEU A 19 7.99 4.69 -5.33
C LEU A 19 7.52 3.36 -5.91
N SER A 20 6.39 2.82 -5.43
CA SER A 20 5.81 1.60 -5.99
C SER A 20 5.35 1.80 -7.44
N ALA A 21 4.74 2.94 -7.76
CA ALA A 21 4.37 3.26 -9.14
C ALA A 21 5.62 3.45 -10.03
N LEU A 22 6.64 4.14 -9.53
CA LEU A 22 7.91 4.29 -10.27
C LEU A 22 8.57 2.92 -10.51
N ALA A 23 8.53 2.00 -9.54
CA ALA A 23 9.03 0.65 -9.72
C ALA A 23 8.30 -0.09 -10.86
N GLY A 24 6.97 0.01 -10.92
CA GLY A 24 6.19 -0.56 -12.02
C GLY A 24 6.54 0.04 -13.38
N TYR A 25 6.75 1.36 -13.44
CA TYR A 25 7.19 2.07 -14.64
C TYR A 25 8.56 1.58 -15.12
N VAL A 26 9.54 1.49 -14.21
CA VAL A 26 10.87 0.97 -14.55
C VAL A 26 10.80 -0.48 -15.02
N MET A 27 9.97 -1.30 -14.39
CA MET A 27 9.79 -2.69 -14.84
C MET A 27 9.22 -2.81 -16.26
N ALA A 28 8.40 -1.84 -16.67
CA ALA A 28 7.86 -1.79 -18.03
C ALA A 28 8.87 -1.24 -19.05
N THR A 29 9.54 -0.12 -18.72
CA THR A 29 10.36 0.64 -19.67
C THR A 29 11.84 0.26 -19.67
N GLY A 30 12.37 -0.23 -18.55
CA GLY A 30 13.81 -0.38 -18.31
C GLY A 30 14.53 0.93 -17.94
N GLU A 31 13.81 2.02 -17.73
CA GLU A 31 14.38 3.35 -17.51
C GLU A 31 13.67 4.10 -16.38
N MET A 32 14.40 4.99 -15.71
CA MET A 32 13.82 5.97 -14.76
C MET A 32 13.39 7.27 -15.45
N SER A 33 13.94 7.55 -16.63
CA SER A 33 13.65 8.77 -17.37
C SER A 33 12.15 8.85 -17.72
N GLY A 34 11.55 10.04 -17.56
CA GLY A 34 10.11 10.21 -17.75
C GLY A 34 9.22 9.79 -16.58
N GLY A 35 9.70 9.00 -15.61
CA GLY A 35 8.89 8.55 -14.47
C GLY A 35 8.55 9.62 -13.42
N GLY A 36 9.14 10.81 -13.51
CA GLY A 36 8.94 11.89 -12.54
C GLY A 36 7.48 12.35 -12.39
N PRO A 37 6.77 12.69 -13.48
CA PRO A 37 5.35 13.07 -13.42
C PRO A 37 4.45 11.94 -12.87
N LEU A 38 4.74 10.68 -13.20
CA LEU A 38 4.03 9.52 -12.67
C LEU A 38 4.22 9.39 -11.14
N PHE A 39 5.48 9.46 -10.67
CA PHE A 39 5.79 9.48 -9.24
C PHE A 39 5.05 10.61 -8.52
N ALA A 40 5.16 11.84 -9.03
CA ALA A 40 4.49 13.00 -8.46
C ALA A 40 2.97 12.84 -8.44
N GLY A 41 2.39 12.38 -9.55
CA GLY A 41 0.95 12.18 -9.71
C GLY A 41 0.40 11.13 -8.74
N THR A 42 1.07 9.98 -8.61
CA THR A 42 0.65 8.92 -7.68
C THR A 42 0.89 9.28 -6.22
N PHE A 43 1.99 9.99 -5.91
CA PHE A 43 2.22 10.58 -4.58
C PHE A 43 1.08 11.52 -4.20
N VAL A 44 0.72 12.46 -5.08
CA VAL A 44 -0.34 13.44 -4.84
C VAL A 44 -1.71 12.78 -4.79
N LEU A 45 -1.97 11.74 -5.58
CA LEU A 45 -3.20 10.94 -5.49
C LEU A 45 -3.34 10.27 -4.12
N SER A 46 -2.27 9.64 -3.63
CA SER A 46 -2.24 9.04 -2.30
C SER A 46 -2.50 10.07 -1.20
N ALA A 47 -1.93 11.27 -1.34
CA ALA A 47 -2.20 12.39 -0.44
C ALA A 47 -3.67 12.81 -0.50
N ALA A 48 -4.27 12.95 -1.69
CA ALA A 48 -5.67 13.31 -1.88
C ALA A 48 -6.62 12.31 -1.19
N VAL A 49 -6.50 11.02 -1.50
CA VAL A 49 -7.36 9.98 -0.90
C VAL A 49 -7.16 9.86 0.62
N SER A 50 -5.95 10.16 1.12
CA SER A 50 -5.67 10.24 2.56
C SER A 50 -6.40 11.41 3.23
N VAL A 51 -6.50 12.56 2.59
CA VAL A 51 -7.29 13.70 3.08
C VAL A 51 -8.76 13.33 3.12
N LEU A 52 -9.30 12.74 2.04
CA LEU A 52 -10.70 12.31 1.98
C LEU A 52 -11.02 11.25 3.06
N ASN A 53 -10.13 10.27 3.27
CA ASN A 53 -10.28 9.30 4.36
C ASN A 53 -10.35 9.98 5.74
N GLN A 54 -9.51 10.99 6.01
CA GLN A 54 -9.55 11.70 7.28
C GLN A 54 -10.82 12.56 7.46
N ILE A 55 -11.43 13.06 6.37
CA ILE A 55 -12.75 13.67 6.40
C ILE A 55 -13.80 12.64 6.82
N GLN A 56 -13.78 11.46 6.22
CA GLN A 56 -14.72 10.37 6.47
C GLN A 56 -14.60 9.81 7.89
N GLU A 57 -13.37 9.61 8.36
CA GLU A 57 -13.07 8.99 9.65
C GLU A 57 -12.94 10.00 10.82
N ARG A 58 -13.11 11.31 10.62
CA ARG A 58 -12.81 12.36 11.63
C ARG A 58 -13.38 12.09 13.02
N GLY A 59 -14.62 11.60 13.09
CA GLY A 59 -15.28 11.30 14.36
C GLY A 59 -14.73 10.07 15.07
N ARG A 60 -14.22 9.08 14.32
CA ARG A 60 -13.53 7.92 14.86
C ARG A 60 -12.08 8.23 15.22
N ASP A 61 -11.40 8.98 14.37
CA ASP A 61 -10.05 9.49 14.63
C ASP A 61 -9.95 10.28 15.94
N ALA A 62 -10.99 11.03 16.29
CA ALA A 62 -11.06 11.78 17.54
C ALA A 62 -11.13 10.89 18.81
N ARG A 63 -11.52 9.62 18.67
CA ARG A 63 -11.62 8.65 19.78
C ARG A 63 -10.35 7.82 19.99
N MET A 64 -9.39 7.88 19.04
CA MET A 64 -8.14 7.13 19.10
C MET A 64 -6.99 8.01 19.59
N GLU A 65 -6.23 7.57 20.58
CA GLU A 65 -5.08 8.31 21.12
C GLU A 65 -4.07 8.68 20.02
N ARG A 66 -3.80 7.75 19.13
CA ARG A 66 -2.86 7.93 18.01
C ARG A 66 -3.30 8.97 16.98
N THR A 67 -4.61 9.20 16.81
CA THR A 67 -5.14 10.00 15.70
C THR A 67 -5.97 11.21 16.13
N LYS A 68 -6.34 11.33 17.41
CA LYS A 68 -7.10 12.48 17.94
C LYS A 68 -6.45 13.85 17.67
N GLY A 69 -5.11 13.86 17.54
CA GLY A 69 -4.34 15.06 17.19
C GLY A 69 -4.31 15.38 15.69
N ARG A 70 -4.96 14.61 14.82
CA ARG A 70 -5.07 14.95 13.38
C ARG A 70 -5.84 16.24 13.19
N PRO A 71 -5.51 17.07 12.18
CA PRO A 71 -6.11 18.39 11.98
C PRO A 71 -7.63 18.39 11.89
N LEU A 72 -8.23 17.42 11.20
CA LEU A 72 -9.69 17.29 11.05
C LEU A 72 -10.36 16.69 12.29
N ALA A 73 -9.71 15.73 12.96
CA ALA A 73 -10.23 15.12 14.18
C ALA A 73 -10.21 16.08 15.38
N SER A 74 -9.18 16.93 15.47
CA SER A 74 -9.00 17.93 16.53
C SER A 74 -9.72 19.27 16.26
N GLY A 75 -10.38 19.43 15.11
CA GLY A 75 -11.04 20.66 14.72
C GLY A 75 -10.09 21.81 14.29
N ARG A 76 -8.77 21.56 14.20
CA ARG A 76 -7.80 22.56 13.72
C ARG A 76 -7.95 22.91 12.24
N MET A 77 -8.63 22.07 11.48
CA MET A 77 -9.07 22.32 10.11
C MET A 77 -10.54 21.94 9.98
N SER A 78 -11.30 22.75 9.26
CA SER A 78 -12.69 22.47 8.95
C SER A 78 -12.83 21.41 7.85
N VAL A 79 -14.00 20.77 7.77
CA VAL A 79 -14.32 19.84 6.67
C VAL A 79 -14.24 20.54 5.31
N GLY A 80 -14.70 21.80 5.20
CA GLY A 80 -14.61 22.58 3.97
C GLY A 80 -13.17 22.81 3.50
N GLN A 81 -12.25 23.12 4.43
CA GLN A 81 -10.81 23.24 4.12
C GLN A 81 -10.23 21.89 3.67
N GLY A 82 -10.61 20.79 4.33
CA GLY A 82 -10.22 19.45 3.92
C GLY A 82 -10.74 19.07 2.54
N SER A 83 -12.01 19.38 2.23
CA SER A 83 -12.62 19.11 0.93
C SER A 83 -11.98 19.91 -0.19
N LEU A 84 -11.67 21.19 0.04
CA LEU A 84 -10.94 22.02 -0.92
C LEU A 84 -9.53 21.43 -1.17
N MET A 85 -8.83 21.06 -0.11
CA MET A 85 -7.51 20.43 -0.23
C MET A 85 -7.57 19.12 -1.00
N PHE A 86 -8.56 18.26 -0.74
CA PHE A 86 -8.80 17.05 -1.53
C PHE A 86 -9.00 17.38 -3.01
N ALA A 87 -9.88 18.32 -3.34
CA ALA A 87 -10.18 18.69 -4.72
C ALA A 87 -8.93 19.20 -5.45
N VAL A 88 -8.15 20.08 -4.84
CA VAL A 88 -6.90 20.61 -5.41
C VAL A 88 -5.89 19.48 -5.64
N LEU A 89 -5.64 18.63 -4.65
CA LEU A 89 -4.68 17.52 -4.79
C LEU A 89 -5.16 16.50 -5.84
N PHE A 90 -6.46 16.20 -5.88
CA PHE A 90 -7.05 15.30 -6.86
C PHE A 90 -6.86 15.82 -8.29
N MET A 91 -7.12 17.10 -8.52
CA MET A 91 -6.90 17.74 -9.83
C MET A 91 -5.42 17.77 -10.22
N LEU A 92 -4.53 18.10 -9.27
CA LEU A 92 -3.08 18.08 -9.52
C LEU A 92 -2.59 16.68 -9.87
N SER A 93 -3.11 15.65 -9.20
CA SER A 93 -2.77 14.27 -9.54
C SER A 93 -3.27 13.89 -10.93
N ALA A 94 -4.50 14.28 -11.28
CA ALA A 94 -5.06 14.04 -12.61
C ALA A 94 -4.21 14.67 -13.72
N LEU A 95 -3.81 15.93 -13.54
CA LEU A 95 -2.94 16.64 -14.50
C LEU A 95 -1.58 15.97 -14.64
N SER A 96 -0.97 15.56 -13.51
CA SER A 96 0.34 14.90 -13.54
C SER A 96 0.28 13.52 -14.20
N LEU A 97 -0.75 12.73 -13.90
CA LEU A 97 -0.93 11.39 -14.47
C LEU A 97 -1.39 11.41 -15.94
N TRP A 98 -1.99 12.51 -16.38
CA TRP A 98 -2.44 12.66 -17.79
C TRP A 98 -1.30 12.46 -18.79
N VAL A 99 -0.10 12.89 -18.44
CA VAL A 99 1.11 12.77 -19.28
C VAL A 99 1.36 11.33 -19.74
N HIS A 100 1.07 10.35 -18.87
CA HIS A 100 1.33 8.93 -19.14
C HIS A 100 0.07 8.13 -19.48
N LEU A 101 -1.07 8.48 -18.86
CA LEU A 101 -2.28 7.68 -18.92
C LEU A 101 -3.33 8.25 -19.88
N SER A 102 -3.15 9.50 -20.36
CA SER A 102 -4.13 10.17 -21.22
C SER A 102 -5.56 10.00 -20.66
N TRP A 103 -6.52 9.57 -21.49
CA TRP A 103 -7.90 9.38 -21.08
C TRP A 103 -8.11 8.23 -20.05
N PHE A 104 -7.16 7.30 -19.90
CA PHE A 104 -7.20 6.29 -18.84
C PHE A 104 -6.99 6.86 -17.43
N VAL A 105 -6.59 8.12 -17.29
CA VAL A 105 -6.41 8.75 -15.98
C VAL A 105 -7.71 8.73 -15.17
N LEU A 106 -8.84 9.03 -15.78
CA LEU A 106 -10.12 9.10 -15.08
C LEU A 106 -10.56 7.74 -14.50
N PRO A 107 -10.60 6.64 -15.29
CA PRO A 107 -10.85 5.30 -14.74
C PRO A 107 -9.92 4.92 -13.59
N VAL A 108 -8.63 5.23 -13.69
CA VAL A 108 -7.65 4.93 -12.62
C VAL A 108 -7.97 5.72 -11.34
N LEU A 109 -8.23 7.02 -11.44
CA LEU A 109 -8.59 7.85 -10.29
C LEU A 109 -9.88 7.37 -9.61
N LEU A 110 -10.90 7.06 -10.41
CA LEU A 110 -12.18 6.55 -9.90
C LEU A 110 -12.02 5.18 -9.24
N LEU A 111 -11.20 4.30 -9.81
CA LEU A 111 -10.89 2.99 -9.21
C LEU A 111 -10.21 3.15 -7.85
N VAL A 112 -9.18 4.00 -7.75
CA VAL A 112 -8.45 4.22 -6.49
C VAL A 112 -9.35 4.83 -5.43
N VAL A 113 -10.12 5.89 -5.76
CA VAL A 113 -11.06 6.52 -4.83
C VAL A 113 -12.18 5.55 -4.45
N GLY A 114 -12.73 4.82 -5.41
CA GLY A 114 -13.78 3.82 -5.18
C GLY A 114 -13.33 2.71 -4.24
N LEU A 115 -12.14 2.14 -4.47
CA LEU A 115 -11.61 1.09 -3.61
C LEU A 115 -11.21 1.62 -2.22
N TYR A 116 -10.47 2.73 -2.15
CA TYR A 116 -9.94 3.21 -0.87
C TYR A 116 -10.99 3.95 -0.05
N ASN A 117 -11.65 4.95 -0.62
CA ASN A 117 -12.61 5.80 0.09
C ASN A 117 -14.04 5.26 0.05
N GLY A 118 -14.44 4.63 -1.06
CA GLY A 118 -15.75 3.99 -1.21
C GLY A 118 -15.81 2.65 -0.47
N LEU A 119 -14.98 1.68 -0.82
CA LEU A 119 -15.12 0.33 -0.30
C LEU A 119 -14.36 0.13 1.03
N TYR A 120 -13.04 0.31 1.05
CA TYR A 120 -12.21 0.08 2.24
C TYR A 120 -12.65 0.93 3.44
N THR A 121 -12.72 2.25 3.27
CA THR A 121 -13.02 3.19 4.39
C THR A 121 -14.42 2.97 4.94
N LEU A 122 -15.41 2.66 4.08
CA LEU A 122 -16.79 2.42 4.53
C LEU A 122 -16.98 1.03 5.14
N MET A 123 -16.26 0.00 4.66
CA MET A 123 -16.30 -1.34 5.23
C MET A 123 -15.55 -1.46 6.56
N LYS A 124 -14.50 -0.66 6.75
CA LYS A 124 -13.60 -0.77 7.91
C LYS A 124 -14.31 -0.73 9.28
N PRO A 125 -15.36 0.07 9.49
CA PRO A 125 -16.10 0.06 10.77
C PRO A 125 -17.00 -1.15 10.99
N VAL A 126 -17.37 -1.87 9.94
CA VAL A 126 -18.38 -2.92 10.00
C VAL A 126 -17.80 -4.32 9.80
N SER A 127 -16.63 -4.44 9.22
CA SER A 127 -16.05 -5.75 8.89
C SER A 127 -14.53 -5.76 8.89
N GLY A 128 -13.95 -6.79 9.52
CA GLY A 128 -12.52 -7.08 9.41
C GLY A 128 -12.08 -7.42 7.98
N TRP A 129 -12.99 -7.84 7.11
CA TRP A 129 -12.72 -8.11 5.69
C TRP A 129 -12.40 -6.85 4.86
N ALA A 130 -12.58 -5.65 5.44
CA ALA A 130 -12.13 -4.40 4.83
C ALA A 130 -10.65 -4.41 4.44
N MET A 131 -9.84 -5.26 5.08
CA MET A 131 -8.42 -5.42 4.73
C MET A 131 -8.23 -5.89 3.27
N ILE A 132 -9.18 -6.64 2.68
CA ILE A 132 -9.10 -7.13 1.29
C ILE A 132 -9.12 -5.97 0.29
N PRO A 133 -10.15 -5.11 0.23
CA PRO A 133 -10.11 -3.94 -0.66
C PRO A 133 -8.98 -2.96 -0.31
N GLY A 134 -8.58 -2.87 0.95
CA GLY A 134 -7.41 -2.09 1.38
C GLY A 134 -6.12 -2.62 0.77
N ALA A 135 -5.90 -3.94 0.81
CA ALA A 135 -4.73 -4.60 0.21
C ALA A 135 -4.75 -4.50 -1.32
N ALA A 136 -5.91 -4.66 -1.96
CA ALA A 136 -6.05 -4.46 -3.40
C ALA A 136 -5.67 -3.04 -3.81
N CYS A 137 -6.17 -2.02 -3.09
CA CYS A 137 -5.83 -0.63 -3.36
C CYS A 137 -4.32 -0.35 -3.21
N GLY A 138 -3.69 -0.93 -2.19
CA GLY A 138 -2.24 -0.75 -1.97
C GLY A 138 -1.36 -1.51 -2.94
N ALA A 139 -1.88 -2.51 -3.67
CA ALA A 139 -1.19 -3.21 -4.73
C ALA A 139 -1.29 -2.51 -6.10
N LEU A 140 -2.27 -1.62 -6.29
CA LEU A 140 -2.50 -0.92 -7.56
C LEU A 140 -1.35 0.01 -8.01
N PRO A 141 -0.61 0.72 -7.13
CA PRO A 141 0.40 1.69 -7.58
C PRO A 141 1.43 1.10 -8.52
N PHE A 142 1.94 -0.10 -8.25
CA PHE A 142 2.86 -0.79 -9.15
C PHE A 142 2.21 -1.03 -10.53
N TRP A 143 0.96 -1.50 -10.55
CA TRP A 143 0.24 -1.76 -11.79
C TRP A 143 -0.02 -0.47 -12.59
N ILE A 144 -0.38 0.63 -11.92
CA ILE A 144 -0.53 1.94 -12.53
C ILE A 144 0.79 2.37 -13.19
N GLY A 145 1.91 2.16 -12.51
CA GLY A 145 3.25 2.44 -13.04
C GLY A 145 3.57 1.61 -14.28
N TRP A 146 3.27 0.31 -14.24
CA TRP A 146 3.44 -0.60 -15.37
C TRP A 146 2.66 -0.14 -16.61
N LEU A 147 1.38 0.23 -16.44
CA LEU A 147 0.54 0.75 -17.52
C LEU A 147 1.05 2.09 -18.06
N ALA A 148 1.52 2.97 -17.17
CA ALA A 148 2.10 4.26 -17.55
C ALA A 148 3.39 4.11 -18.36
N GLY A 149 4.13 3.01 -18.18
CA GLY A 149 5.28 2.63 -18.98
C GLY A 149 4.92 1.93 -20.30
N GLY A 150 3.63 1.86 -20.67
CA GLY A 150 3.17 1.20 -21.90
C GLY A 150 3.05 -0.34 -21.79
N GLY A 151 3.12 -0.88 -20.58
CA GLY A 151 2.94 -2.32 -20.36
C GLY A 151 1.50 -2.78 -20.60
N GLU A 152 1.32 -4.03 -21.00
CA GLU A 152 0.01 -4.63 -21.23
C GLU A 152 -0.81 -4.73 -19.93
N LEU A 153 -2.12 -4.52 -20.02
CA LEU A 153 -3.04 -4.54 -18.88
C LEU A 153 -2.97 -5.88 -18.13
N VAL A 154 -2.91 -6.99 -18.87
CA VAL A 154 -2.82 -8.34 -18.31
C VAL A 154 -1.53 -8.99 -18.77
N ALA A 155 -0.45 -8.75 -18.03
CA ALA A 155 0.85 -9.40 -18.22
C ALA A 155 1.26 -10.11 -16.92
N VAL A 156 2.20 -11.06 -17.04
CA VAL A 156 2.69 -11.82 -15.87
C VAL A 156 3.29 -10.88 -14.83
N THR A 157 4.09 -9.91 -15.25
CA THR A 157 4.80 -8.98 -14.35
C THR A 157 3.85 -8.19 -13.43
N PRO A 158 2.88 -7.39 -13.95
CA PRO A 158 2.01 -6.62 -13.05
C PRO A 158 1.10 -7.51 -12.20
N VAL A 159 0.66 -8.67 -12.70
CA VAL A 159 -0.15 -9.62 -11.93
C VAL A 159 0.66 -10.21 -10.77
N TYR A 160 1.91 -10.61 -11.02
CA TYR A 160 2.80 -11.14 -9.99
C TYR A 160 3.08 -10.09 -8.89
N PHE A 161 3.47 -8.89 -9.27
CA PHE A 161 3.73 -7.82 -8.30
C PHE A 161 2.46 -7.38 -7.56
N PHE A 162 1.31 -7.35 -8.23
CA PHE A 162 0.03 -7.12 -7.55
C PHE A 162 -0.20 -8.18 -6.46
N ALA A 163 -0.02 -9.46 -6.78
CA ALA A 163 -0.15 -10.53 -5.81
C ALA A 163 0.87 -10.39 -4.67
N LEU A 164 2.12 -10.04 -4.97
CA LEU A 164 3.17 -9.85 -3.98
C LEU A 164 2.83 -8.72 -2.99
N TYR A 165 2.42 -7.56 -3.49
CA TYR A 165 1.98 -6.43 -2.67
C TYR A 165 0.71 -6.75 -1.87
N PHE A 166 -0.25 -7.43 -2.50
CA PHE A 166 -1.50 -7.82 -1.86
C PHE A 166 -1.25 -8.78 -0.69
N VAL A 167 -0.48 -9.85 -0.92
CA VAL A 167 -0.16 -10.84 0.11
C VAL A 167 0.64 -10.20 1.25
N TRP A 168 1.59 -9.32 0.95
CA TRP A 168 2.35 -8.58 1.97
C TRP A 168 1.45 -7.71 2.85
N GLN A 169 0.45 -7.05 2.29
CA GLN A 169 -0.40 -6.15 3.08
C GLN A 169 -1.30 -6.88 4.07
N MET A 170 -1.63 -8.14 3.83
CA MET A 170 -2.51 -8.91 4.73
C MET A 170 -1.91 -9.04 6.15
N PRO A 171 -0.68 -9.57 6.35
CA PRO A 171 -0.07 -9.59 7.68
C PRO A 171 0.24 -8.18 8.20
N HIS A 172 0.60 -7.24 7.33
CA HIS A 172 0.87 -5.85 7.72
C HIS A 172 -0.35 -5.20 8.38
N PHE A 173 -1.53 -5.26 7.76
CA PHE A 173 -2.77 -4.72 8.34
C PHE A 173 -3.19 -5.46 9.61
N TRP A 174 -3.08 -6.79 9.62
CA TRP A 174 -3.38 -7.58 10.79
C TRP A 174 -2.53 -7.16 11.99
N MET A 175 -1.22 -7.11 11.80
CA MET A 175 -0.28 -6.74 12.85
C MET A 175 -0.44 -5.28 13.29
N LEU A 176 -0.82 -4.38 12.37
CA LEU A 176 -1.13 -3.00 12.71
C LEU A 176 -2.39 -2.89 13.59
N ALA A 177 -3.46 -3.61 13.25
CA ALA A 177 -4.69 -3.65 14.03
C ALA A 177 -4.45 -4.28 15.42
N GLU A 178 -3.67 -5.34 15.49
CA GLU A 178 -3.31 -6.01 16.72
C GLU A 178 -2.47 -5.11 17.66
N THR A 179 -1.49 -4.39 17.10
CA THR A 179 -0.62 -3.48 17.85
C THR A 179 -1.39 -2.27 18.41
N ASN A 180 -2.48 -1.87 17.76
CA ASN A 180 -3.30 -0.72 18.15
C ASN A 180 -4.73 -1.15 18.55
N ALA A 181 -4.88 -2.33 19.13
CA ALA A 181 -6.19 -2.94 19.39
C ALA A 181 -7.08 -2.08 20.30
N GLU A 182 -6.51 -1.45 21.35
CA GLU A 182 -7.23 -0.57 22.26
C GLU A 182 -7.78 0.67 21.53
N ASP A 183 -6.95 1.34 20.72
CA ASP A 183 -7.34 2.48 19.90
C ASP A 183 -8.44 2.11 18.90
N TYR A 184 -8.32 0.95 18.25
CA TYR A 184 -9.32 0.46 17.31
C TYR A 184 -10.65 0.15 18.00
N ALA A 185 -10.61 -0.50 19.15
CA ALA A 185 -11.80 -0.78 19.96
C ALA A 185 -12.49 0.52 20.42
N ALA A 186 -11.74 1.52 20.90
CA ALA A 186 -12.26 2.82 21.30
C ALA A 186 -12.95 3.57 20.16
N ALA A 187 -12.48 3.38 18.91
CA ALA A 187 -13.08 3.94 17.72
C ALA A 187 -14.25 3.13 17.15
N GLY A 188 -14.53 1.94 17.72
CA GLY A 188 -15.57 1.02 17.23
C GLY A 188 -15.20 0.29 15.95
N PHE A 189 -13.89 0.07 15.70
CA PHE A 189 -13.43 -0.78 14.62
C PHE A 189 -13.36 -2.25 15.06
N PRO A 190 -13.65 -3.21 14.17
CA PRO A 190 -13.37 -4.62 14.42
C PRO A 190 -11.87 -4.84 14.66
N VAL A 191 -11.53 -5.59 15.71
CA VAL A 191 -10.15 -5.97 15.99
C VAL A 191 -10.01 -7.49 15.97
N PRO A 192 -8.90 -8.03 15.46
CA PRO A 192 -8.66 -9.47 15.43
C PRO A 192 -8.76 -10.12 16.82
N ALA A 193 -8.37 -9.38 17.87
CA ALA A 193 -8.45 -9.82 19.26
C ALA A 193 -9.86 -10.28 19.69
N ASN A 194 -10.92 -9.67 19.13
CA ASN A 194 -12.30 -9.97 19.49
C ASN A 194 -12.91 -11.11 18.65
N ALA A 195 -12.31 -11.38 17.48
CA ALA A 195 -12.86 -12.33 16.50
C ALA A 195 -12.15 -13.69 16.53
N PHE A 196 -10.91 -13.77 17.03
CA PHE A 196 -10.06 -14.95 16.94
C PHE A 196 -9.44 -15.34 18.28
N SER A 197 -9.25 -16.65 18.48
CA SER A 197 -8.51 -17.18 19.64
C SER A 197 -7.06 -16.71 19.66
N GLY A 198 -6.41 -16.80 20.82
CA GLY A 198 -4.99 -16.43 20.96
C GLY A 198 -4.06 -17.19 20.01
N PHE A 199 -4.36 -18.47 19.74
CA PHE A 199 -3.62 -19.29 18.77
C PHE A 199 -3.81 -18.75 17.33
N SER A 200 -5.06 -18.56 16.89
CA SER A 200 -5.35 -18.07 15.53
C SER A 200 -4.76 -16.68 15.29
N ARG A 201 -4.77 -15.81 16.29
CA ARG A 201 -4.17 -14.46 16.21
C ARG A 201 -2.67 -14.48 15.91
N GLN A 202 -1.97 -15.51 16.39
CA GLN A 202 -0.53 -15.66 16.13
C GLN A 202 -0.26 -16.39 14.80
N VAL A 203 -1.08 -17.35 14.44
CA VAL A 203 -0.86 -18.21 13.28
C VAL A 203 -1.24 -17.52 11.98
N ILE A 204 -2.38 -16.82 11.92
CA ILE A 204 -2.87 -16.21 10.67
C ILE A 204 -1.85 -15.26 10.03
N PRO A 205 -1.25 -14.26 10.75
CA PRO A 205 -0.26 -13.39 10.12
C PRO A 205 1.01 -14.13 9.68
N ARG A 206 1.39 -15.22 10.38
CA ARG A 206 2.52 -16.06 9.97
C ARG A 206 2.23 -16.84 8.69
N LEU A 207 1.01 -17.36 8.53
CA LEU A 207 0.61 -18.04 7.28
C LEU A 207 0.68 -17.10 6.07
N TRP A 208 0.23 -15.85 6.23
CA TRP A 208 0.37 -14.84 5.19
C TRP A 208 1.83 -14.48 4.91
N ALA A 209 2.66 -14.40 5.93
CA ALA A 209 4.10 -14.17 5.77
C ALA A 209 4.78 -15.34 5.06
N LEU A 210 4.42 -16.58 5.37
CA LEU A 210 4.90 -17.76 4.66
C LEU A 210 4.42 -17.77 3.20
N ALA A 211 3.16 -17.39 2.94
CA ALA A 211 2.66 -17.23 1.58
C ALA A 211 3.46 -16.18 0.79
N LEU A 212 3.86 -15.07 1.45
CA LEU A 212 4.74 -14.07 0.85
C LEU A 212 6.12 -14.62 0.50
N ALA A 213 6.71 -15.46 1.39
CA ALA A 213 7.98 -16.14 1.11
C ALA A 213 7.88 -17.08 -0.11
N VAL A 214 6.81 -17.89 -0.14
CA VAL A 214 6.56 -18.81 -1.27
C VAL A 214 6.37 -18.03 -2.57
N LEU A 215 5.52 -16.99 -2.56
CA LEU A 215 5.28 -16.19 -3.74
C LEU A 215 6.56 -15.50 -4.23
N GLY A 216 7.39 -14.94 -3.32
CA GLY A 216 8.70 -14.39 -3.67
C GLY A 216 9.61 -15.43 -4.35
N GLY A 217 9.66 -16.65 -3.82
CA GLY A 217 10.45 -17.76 -4.38
C GLY A 217 9.92 -18.30 -5.72
N MET A 218 8.67 -18.00 -6.08
CA MET A 218 8.07 -18.42 -7.35
C MET A 218 8.45 -17.54 -8.55
N ALA A 219 9.11 -16.41 -8.35
CA ALA A 219 9.47 -15.49 -9.44
C ALA A 219 10.19 -16.16 -10.62
N PRO A 220 11.14 -17.07 -10.43
CA PRO A 220 11.77 -17.78 -11.54
C PRO A 220 10.79 -18.62 -12.37
N LEU A 221 9.76 -19.20 -11.75
CA LEU A 221 8.73 -20.00 -12.45
C LEU A 221 7.87 -19.15 -13.38
N PHE A 222 7.76 -17.86 -13.10
CA PHE A 222 7.06 -16.90 -13.94
C PHE A 222 7.96 -16.19 -14.95
N GLY A 223 9.24 -16.61 -15.07
CA GLY A 223 10.21 -15.99 -15.98
C GLY A 223 10.63 -14.57 -15.55
N LEU A 224 10.43 -14.20 -14.28
CA LEU A 224 10.74 -12.85 -13.79
C LEU A 224 12.19 -12.75 -13.28
N ALA A 225 12.73 -13.81 -12.69
CA ALA A 225 14.14 -13.89 -12.26
C ALA A 225 14.94 -14.58 -13.37
N THR A 226 15.41 -13.80 -14.33
CA THR A 226 16.12 -14.31 -15.52
C THR A 226 17.62 -14.50 -15.29
N HIS A 227 18.19 -13.77 -14.35
CA HIS A 227 19.61 -13.85 -14.02
C HIS A 227 19.87 -14.80 -12.85
N THR A 228 20.95 -15.57 -12.97
CA THR A 228 21.37 -16.55 -11.96
C THR A 228 21.52 -15.92 -10.57
N GLY A 229 22.03 -14.69 -10.50
CA GLY A 229 22.19 -13.94 -9.24
C GLY A 229 20.86 -13.69 -8.51
N GLN A 230 19.79 -13.33 -9.23
CA GLN A 230 18.46 -13.18 -8.65
C GLN A 230 17.90 -14.50 -8.13
N ALA A 231 18.04 -15.56 -8.92
CA ALA A 231 17.57 -16.88 -8.51
C ALA A 231 18.26 -17.32 -7.20
N TYR A 232 19.58 -17.12 -7.06
CA TYR A 232 20.29 -17.40 -5.81
C TYR A 232 19.87 -16.49 -4.66
N ALA A 233 19.70 -15.18 -4.92
CA ALA A 233 19.23 -14.23 -3.91
C ALA A 233 17.85 -14.63 -3.38
N LEU A 234 16.90 -14.98 -4.24
CA LEU A 234 15.58 -15.46 -3.84
C LEU A 234 15.64 -16.82 -3.15
N ALA A 235 16.47 -17.76 -3.65
CA ALA A 235 16.63 -19.07 -3.05
C ALA A 235 17.21 -19.02 -1.62
N THR A 236 17.94 -17.97 -1.29
CA THR A 236 18.46 -17.75 0.08
C THR A 236 17.53 -16.86 0.93
N ALA A 237 17.05 -15.76 0.38
CA ALA A 237 16.22 -14.78 1.11
C ALA A 237 14.84 -15.33 1.49
N CYS A 238 14.19 -16.08 0.61
CA CYS A 238 12.83 -16.59 0.88
C CYS A 238 12.79 -17.62 2.03
N PRO A 239 13.66 -18.64 2.06
CA PRO A 239 13.74 -19.55 3.21
C PRO A 239 14.17 -18.86 4.50
N ALA A 240 15.13 -17.93 4.44
CA ALA A 240 15.54 -17.16 5.61
C ALA A 240 14.38 -16.31 6.17
N TYR A 241 13.65 -15.64 5.29
CA TYR A 241 12.45 -14.90 5.69
C TYR A 241 11.37 -15.83 6.26
N ALA A 242 11.12 -16.99 5.64
CA ALA A 242 10.16 -17.98 6.14
C ALA A 242 10.52 -18.48 7.55
N LEU A 243 11.79 -18.77 7.82
CA LEU A 243 12.27 -19.14 9.13
C LEU A 243 12.02 -18.02 10.16
N ILE A 244 12.35 -16.78 9.81
CA ILE A 244 12.07 -15.62 10.67
C ILE A 244 10.57 -15.50 10.91
N ALA A 245 9.72 -15.68 9.89
CA ALA A 245 8.27 -15.56 10.00
C ALA A 245 7.65 -16.56 10.99
N ILE A 246 8.23 -17.78 11.09
CA ILE A 246 7.78 -18.81 12.04
C ILE A 246 8.06 -18.40 13.49
N PHE A 247 9.26 -17.87 13.77
CA PHE A 247 9.75 -17.67 15.14
C PHE A 247 9.67 -16.21 15.63
N ALA A 248 9.53 -15.23 14.73
CA ALA A 248 9.53 -13.82 15.11
C ALA A 248 8.29 -13.43 15.94
N ARG A 249 8.51 -12.48 16.87
CA ARG A 249 7.40 -11.78 17.53
C ARG A 249 6.66 -10.91 16.51
N THR A 250 5.35 -10.71 16.71
CA THR A 250 4.47 -9.97 15.78
C THR A 250 5.03 -8.61 15.32
N LYS A 251 5.59 -7.82 16.26
CA LYS A 251 6.21 -6.52 15.90
C LYS A 251 7.41 -6.67 14.97
N VAL A 252 8.29 -7.65 15.25
CA VAL A 252 9.48 -7.93 14.43
C VAL A 252 9.07 -8.42 13.07
N LEU A 253 8.11 -9.36 13.01
CA LEU A 253 7.59 -9.91 11.77
C LEU A 253 7.10 -8.82 10.81
N ARG A 254 6.42 -7.77 11.30
CA ARG A 254 5.99 -6.64 10.48
C ARG A 254 7.16 -5.97 9.77
N TYR A 255 8.18 -5.55 10.52
CA TYR A 255 9.34 -4.85 9.94
C TYR A 255 10.15 -5.73 9.00
N VAL A 256 10.28 -7.01 9.32
CA VAL A 256 10.98 -7.97 8.45
C VAL A 256 10.20 -8.21 7.17
N SER A 257 8.85 -8.27 7.22
CA SER A 257 8.02 -8.38 6.02
C SER A 257 8.10 -7.13 5.14
N ASP A 258 8.12 -5.94 5.77
CA ASP A 258 8.29 -4.66 5.06
C ASP A 258 9.66 -4.62 4.35
N GLY A 259 10.72 -5.04 5.05
CA GLY A 259 12.07 -5.13 4.50
C GLY A 259 12.20 -6.18 3.39
N PHE A 260 11.57 -7.35 3.56
CA PHE A 260 11.58 -8.41 2.55
C PHE A 260 10.94 -7.95 1.23
N LEU A 261 9.71 -7.41 1.27
CA LEU A 261 9.07 -6.88 0.07
C LEU A 261 9.93 -5.80 -0.60
N THR A 262 10.41 -4.83 0.20
CA THR A 262 11.24 -3.74 -0.32
C THR A 262 12.50 -4.27 -0.99
N GLY A 263 13.19 -5.23 -0.37
CA GLY A 263 14.39 -5.87 -0.93
C GLY A 263 14.11 -6.59 -2.25
N VAL A 264 13.01 -7.36 -2.32
CA VAL A 264 12.58 -8.04 -3.55
C VAL A 264 12.30 -7.04 -4.68
N VAL A 265 11.54 -5.98 -4.39
CA VAL A 265 11.22 -4.95 -5.40
C VAL A 265 12.49 -4.22 -5.88
N ILE A 266 13.36 -3.82 -4.96
CA ILE A 266 14.63 -3.15 -5.31
C ILE A 266 15.50 -4.07 -6.18
N MET A 267 15.59 -5.35 -5.86
CA MET A 267 16.38 -6.32 -6.63
C MET A 267 15.90 -6.37 -8.09
N PHE A 268 14.59 -6.48 -8.33
CA PHE A 268 14.03 -6.50 -9.67
C PHE A 268 14.22 -5.18 -10.43
N VAL A 269 14.00 -4.06 -9.76
CA VAL A 269 14.19 -2.72 -10.34
C VAL A 269 15.66 -2.46 -10.68
N ALA A 270 16.58 -2.81 -9.80
CA ALA A 270 18.01 -2.61 -10.01
C ALA A 270 18.52 -3.40 -11.22
N GLU A 271 18.07 -4.64 -11.37
CA GLU A 271 18.43 -5.46 -12.53
C GLU A 271 17.84 -4.92 -13.84
N ARG A 272 16.61 -4.39 -13.77
CA ARG A 272 15.97 -3.84 -14.97
C ARG A 272 16.65 -2.57 -15.47
N LEU A 273 17.38 -1.87 -14.60
CA LEU A 273 18.14 -0.64 -14.89
C LEU A 273 19.58 -0.91 -15.33
N GLY A 274 20.18 -2.07 -14.98
CA GLY A 274 21.58 -2.46 -15.27
C GLY A 274 21.74 -3.36 -16.42
#